data_ec317bb7cdbf2cce13b5fea03ff1ca86
#
_entry.id   ec317bb7cdbf2cce13b5fea03ff1ca86
#
_cell.length_a   1.000
_cell.length_b   1.000
_cell.length_c   1.000
_cell.angle_alpha   90.00
_cell.angle_beta   90.00
_cell.angle_gamma   90.00
#
_symmetry.space_group_name_H-M   'P 1'
#
loop_
_entity.id
_entity.type
_entity.pdbx_description
1 polymer ?
#
loop_
_entity_poly.entity_id
_entity_poly.type
_entity_poly.pdbx_seq_one_letter_code
_entity_poly.pdbx_strand_id
1 'polypeptide(L)'
;MNTILHLGLGSFHRAHQAVYVHQLRQSGDLGWAIAAGNLRPDMPDTIAALQAQGGAYTLETVTPQGEKTYTRVTSIQRVIPYQDDLAPLVAVGADAATRIISFT
;
A
#
# COMPACT_ATOMS: atom_id res chain seq x y z
N MET A 1 -5.20 15.92 -0.26
CA MET A 1 -5.37 14.46 0.00
C MET A 1 -4.63 14.07 1.26
N ASN A 2 -5.24 13.25 2.08
CA ASN A 2 -4.60 12.72 3.29
C ASN A 2 -3.87 11.42 2.96
N THR A 3 -2.70 11.23 3.53
CA THR A 3 -1.86 10.05 3.32
C THR A 3 -1.81 9.20 4.57
N ILE A 4 -1.96 7.90 4.39
CA ILE A 4 -1.59 6.88 5.37
C ILE A 4 -0.22 6.37 4.94
N LEU A 5 0.80 6.54 5.78
CA LEU A 5 2.10 5.93 5.57
C LEU A 5 2.12 4.58 6.26
N HIS A 6 2.20 3.51 5.49
CA HIS A 6 2.35 2.16 6.04
C HIS A 6 3.80 1.70 5.94
N LEU A 7 4.35 1.28 7.08
CA LEU A 7 5.73 0.78 7.16
C LEU A 7 5.70 -0.72 6.92
N GLY A 8 5.84 -1.10 5.66
CA GLY A 8 5.78 -2.47 5.18
C GLY A 8 5.02 -2.57 3.87
N LEU A 9 5.27 -3.65 3.13
CA LEU A 9 4.59 -3.97 1.87
C LEU A 9 4.20 -5.44 1.83
N GLY A 10 3.92 -6.02 3.00
CA GLY A 10 3.57 -7.42 3.13
C GLY A 10 2.19 -7.78 2.59
N SER A 11 1.96 -9.07 2.44
CA SER A 11 0.70 -9.59 1.91
C SER A 11 -0.48 -9.31 2.84
N PHE A 12 -0.26 -9.29 4.15
CA PHE A 12 -1.33 -9.00 5.11
C PHE A 12 -1.88 -7.59 4.90
N HIS A 13 -1.01 -6.59 4.80
CA HIS A 13 -1.42 -5.21 4.53
C HIS A 13 -2.16 -5.09 3.20
N ARG A 14 -1.62 -5.73 2.15
CA ARG A 14 -2.21 -5.68 0.80
C ARG A 14 -3.58 -6.36 0.72
N ALA A 15 -3.87 -7.30 1.63
CA ALA A 15 -5.15 -7.99 1.69
C ALA A 15 -6.15 -7.32 2.67
N HIS A 16 -5.73 -6.39 3.49
CA HIS A 16 -6.57 -5.80 4.55
C HIS A 16 -6.64 -4.27 4.45
N GLN A 17 -5.75 -3.52 5.07
CA GLN A 17 -5.84 -2.05 5.09
C GLN A 17 -5.92 -1.46 3.67
N ALA A 18 -5.10 -1.96 2.76
CA ALA A 18 -5.10 -1.46 1.38
C ALA A 18 -6.44 -1.71 0.68
N VAL A 19 -7.08 -2.84 0.96
CA VAL A 19 -8.40 -3.16 0.41
C VAL A 19 -9.47 -2.22 1.00
N TYR A 20 -9.42 -1.96 2.29
CA TYR A 20 -10.39 -1.07 2.94
C TYR A 20 -10.30 0.37 2.42
N VAL A 21 -9.10 0.88 2.24
CA VAL A 21 -8.90 2.21 1.66
C VAL A 21 -9.33 2.22 0.18
N HIS A 22 -9.04 1.14 -0.56
CA HIS A 22 -9.51 0.99 -1.92
C HIS A 22 -11.04 1.07 -2.00
N GLN A 23 -11.76 0.34 -1.13
CA GLN A 23 -13.22 0.37 -1.07
C GLN A 23 -13.75 1.77 -0.72
N LEU A 24 -13.10 2.46 0.20
CA LEU A 24 -13.44 3.84 0.53
C LEU A 24 -13.34 4.74 -0.69
N ARG A 25 -12.26 4.64 -1.45
CA ARG A 25 -12.06 5.40 -2.68
C ARG A 25 -13.07 5.04 -3.76
N GLN A 26 -13.44 3.77 -3.87
CA GLN A 26 -14.48 3.31 -4.81
C GLN A 26 -15.86 3.86 -4.45
N SER A 27 -16.11 4.13 -3.18
CA SER A 27 -17.36 4.74 -2.73
C SER A 27 -17.45 6.24 -3.00
N GLY A 28 -16.38 6.86 -3.50
CA GLY A 28 -16.32 8.27 -3.87
C GLY A 28 -15.48 9.15 -2.96
N ASP A 29 -14.96 8.65 -1.84
CA ASP A 29 -14.04 9.39 -0.99
C ASP A 29 -12.61 9.24 -1.50
N LEU A 30 -12.16 10.22 -2.28
CA LEU A 30 -10.82 10.27 -2.83
C LEU A 30 -9.84 11.03 -1.94
N GLY A 31 -10.25 11.38 -0.73
CA GLY A 31 -9.46 12.16 0.22
C GLY A 31 -8.33 11.39 0.90
N TRP A 32 -8.25 10.08 0.74
CA TRP A 32 -7.27 9.20 1.38
C TRP A 32 -6.56 8.32 0.36
N ALA A 33 -5.24 8.16 0.55
CA ALA A 33 -4.42 7.22 -0.20
C ALA A 33 -3.30 6.68 0.69
N ILE A 34 -2.69 5.59 0.27
CA ILE A 34 -1.60 4.93 1.00
C ILE A 34 -0.28 5.19 0.28
N ALA A 35 0.75 5.54 1.06
CA ALA A 35 2.14 5.43 0.69
C ALA A 35 2.74 4.32 1.54
N ALA A 36 3.50 3.41 0.96
CA ALA A 36 4.05 2.27 1.66
C ALA A 36 5.51 2.01 1.28
N GLY A 37 6.28 1.55 2.23
CA GLY A 37 7.68 1.19 2.01
C GLY A 37 8.21 0.34 3.15
N ASN A 38 9.24 -0.44 2.89
CA ASN A 38 9.85 -1.33 3.87
C ASN A 38 10.93 -0.63 4.70
N LEU A 39 11.04 -1.05 5.97
CA LEU A 39 12.10 -0.59 6.87
C LEU A 39 13.41 -1.34 6.67
N ARG A 40 13.41 -2.42 5.89
CA ARG A 40 14.55 -3.30 5.64
C ARG A 40 14.62 -3.63 4.16
N PRO A 41 15.79 -4.04 3.63
CA PRO A 41 15.95 -4.44 2.24
C PRO A 41 15.35 -5.83 1.97
N ASP A 42 14.06 -5.94 2.08
CA ASP A 42 13.26 -7.14 2.14
C ASP A 42 12.34 -7.20 0.92
N MET A 43 12.08 -8.38 0.39
CA MET A 43 11.17 -8.61 -0.74
C MET A 43 11.48 -7.73 -1.97
N PRO A 44 12.72 -7.70 -2.48
CA PRO A 44 13.07 -6.75 -3.55
C PRO A 44 12.26 -6.96 -4.84
N ASP A 45 11.92 -8.21 -5.18
CA ASP A 45 11.16 -8.51 -6.40
C ASP A 45 9.70 -8.02 -6.27
N THR A 46 9.10 -8.17 -5.10
CA THR A 46 7.74 -7.68 -4.83
C THR A 46 7.69 -6.15 -4.89
N ILE A 47 8.68 -5.49 -4.29
CA ILE A 47 8.76 -4.02 -4.32
C ILE A 47 8.95 -3.52 -5.75
N ALA A 48 9.85 -4.13 -6.52
CA ALA A 48 10.08 -3.76 -7.90
C ALA A 48 8.83 -3.93 -8.76
N ALA A 49 8.09 -5.02 -8.57
CA ALA A 49 6.85 -5.27 -9.29
C ALA A 49 5.79 -4.21 -8.93
N LEU A 50 5.63 -3.89 -7.66
CA LEU A 50 4.68 -2.86 -7.22
C LEU A 50 5.06 -1.48 -7.73
N GLN A 51 6.33 -1.13 -7.73
CA GLN A 51 6.82 0.14 -8.30
C GLN A 51 6.52 0.22 -9.80
N ALA A 52 6.77 -0.85 -10.54
CA ALA A 52 6.50 -0.92 -11.97
C ALA A 52 5.01 -0.78 -12.28
N GLN A 53 4.14 -1.16 -11.36
CA GLN A 53 2.68 -1.09 -11.49
C GLN A 53 2.08 0.18 -10.87
N GLY A 54 2.91 1.12 -10.41
CA GLY A 54 2.44 2.33 -9.73
C GLY A 54 1.73 2.05 -8.40
N GLY A 55 2.06 0.94 -7.74
CA GLY A 55 1.44 0.50 -6.49
C GLY A 55 0.19 -0.36 -6.67
N ALA A 56 -0.38 -0.44 -7.86
CA ALA A 56 -1.57 -1.25 -8.15
C ALA A 56 -1.23 -2.74 -8.20
N TYR A 57 -2.16 -3.57 -7.74
CA TYR A 57 -2.02 -5.03 -7.79
C TYR A 57 -3.38 -5.70 -7.86
N THR A 58 -3.38 -6.98 -8.22
CA THR A 58 -4.60 -7.80 -8.27
C THR A 58 -4.69 -8.65 -7.02
N LEU A 59 -5.83 -8.56 -6.34
CA LEU A 59 -6.17 -9.39 -5.19
C LEU A 59 -7.09 -10.52 -5.65
N GLU A 60 -6.70 -11.76 -5.36
CA GLU A 60 -7.56 -12.93 -5.53
C GLU A 60 -8.27 -13.22 -4.22
N THR A 61 -9.58 -13.35 -4.27
CA THR A 61 -10.40 -13.79 -3.15
C THR A 61 -11.02 -15.14 -3.49
N VAL A 62 -10.90 -16.09 -2.56
CA VAL A 62 -11.43 -17.46 -2.73
C VAL A 62 -12.51 -17.66 -1.68
N THR A 63 -13.72 -18.04 -2.13
CA THR A 63 -14.84 -18.37 -1.22
C THR A 63 -14.65 -19.77 -0.63
N PRO A 64 -15.37 -20.14 0.45
CA PRO A 64 -15.36 -21.50 0.97
C PRO A 64 -15.77 -22.56 -0.06
N GLN A 65 -16.53 -22.17 -1.08
CA GLN A 65 -16.96 -23.06 -2.17
C GLN A 65 -15.92 -23.16 -3.29
N GLY A 66 -14.78 -22.46 -3.17
CA GLY A 66 -13.71 -22.47 -4.16
C GLY A 66 -13.90 -21.47 -5.31
N GLU A 67 -14.91 -20.62 -5.25
CA GLU A 67 -15.09 -19.55 -6.24
C GLU A 67 -14.01 -18.48 -6.08
N LYS A 68 -13.42 -18.04 -7.19
CA LYS A 68 -12.37 -17.03 -7.22
C LYS A 68 -12.90 -15.75 -7.80
N THR A 69 -12.60 -14.64 -7.12
CA THR A 69 -12.84 -13.29 -7.63
C THR A 69 -11.53 -12.51 -7.61
N TYR A 70 -11.41 -11.55 -8.52
CA TYR A 70 -10.20 -10.75 -8.69
C TYR A 70 -10.57 -9.28 -8.60
N THR A 71 -9.82 -8.55 -7.78
CA THR A 71 -10.00 -7.10 -7.62
C THR A 71 -8.68 -6.42 -7.85
N ARG A 72 -8.66 -5.39 -8.70
CA ARG A 72 -7.48 -4.55 -8.86
C ARG A 72 -7.51 -3.48 -7.78
N VAL A 73 -6.57 -3.56 -6.84
CA VAL A 73 -6.44 -2.64 -5.71
C VAL A 73 -5.52 -1.50 -6.10
N THR A 74 -6.00 -0.27 -5.96
CA THR A 74 -5.29 0.94 -6.39
C THR A 74 -5.08 1.97 -5.27
N SER A 75 -5.30 1.60 -4.03
CA SER A 75 -5.18 2.51 -2.88
C SER A 75 -3.75 2.84 -2.51
N ILE A 76 -2.79 1.96 -2.80
CA ILE A 76 -1.37 2.25 -2.64
C ILE A 76 -0.93 3.05 -3.85
N GLN A 77 -0.76 4.36 -3.68
CA GLN A 77 -0.45 5.27 -4.78
C GLN A 77 1.01 5.67 -4.83
N ARG A 78 1.77 5.32 -3.80
CA ARG A 78 3.20 5.55 -3.75
C ARG A 78 3.89 4.37 -3.08
N VAL A 79 4.83 3.77 -3.80
CA VAL A 79 5.73 2.73 -3.29
C VAL A 79 7.08 3.39 -3.05
N ILE A 80 7.51 3.45 -1.79
CA ILE A 80 8.71 4.16 -1.39
C ILE A 80 9.89 3.19 -1.44
N PRO A 81 10.93 3.50 -2.22
CA PRO A 81 12.10 2.62 -2.32
C PRO A 81 12.86 2.58 -0.99
N TYR A 82 13.42 1.40 -0.66
CA TYR A 82 14.28 1.27 0.51
C TYR A 82 15.61 2.01 0.29
N GLN A 83 16.02 2.74 1.30
CA GLN A 83 17.39 3.26 1.43
C GLN A 83 17.86 3.03 2.86
N ASP A 84 19.17 2.81 3.03
CA ASP A 84 19.73 2.44 4.33
C ASP A 84 19.47 3.47 5.44
N ASP A 85 19.44 4.77 5.09
CA ASP A 85 19.16 5.86 6.03
C ASP A 85 17.67 6.12 6.19
N LEU A 86 16.80 5.40 5.48
CA LEU A 86 15.34 5.55 5.47
C LEU A 86 14.87 6.96 5.08
N ALA A 87 15.69 7.76 4.41
CA ALA A 87 15.37 9.15 4.08
C ALA A 87 14.07 9.32 3.30
N PRO A 88 13.74 8.48 2.29
CA PRO A 88 12.44 8.59 1.60
C PRO A 88 11.24 8.36 2.51
N LEU A 89 11.33 7.41 3.43
CA LEU A 89 10.26 7.13 4.40
C LEU A 89 10.10 8.30 5.38
N VAL A 90 11.21 8.82 5.88
CA VAL A 90 11.21 9.97 6.79
C VAL A 90 10.59 11.19 6.11
N ALA A 91 10.89 11.43 4.85
CA ALA A 91 10.34 12.55 4.10
C ALA A 91 8.80 12.46 3.99
N VAL A 92 8.26 11.27 3.71
CA VAL A 92 6.82 11.07 3.67
C VAL A 92 6.20 11.19 5.06
N GLY A 93 6.86 10.65 6.08
CA GLY A 93 6.40 10.76 7.47
C GLY A 93 6.35 12.19 7.98
N ALA A 94 7.24 13.05 7.50
CA ALA A 94 7.30 14.45 7.88
C ALA A 94 6.37 15.35 7.04
N ASP A 95 5.78 14.83 5.97
CA ASP A 95 4.87 15.58 5.12
C ASP A 95 3.57 15.91 5.88
N ALA A 96 3.10 17.15 5.76
CA ALA A 96 1.88 17.60 6.43
C ALA A 96 0.62 16.83 5.97
N ALA A 97 0.64 16.24 4.78
CA ALA A 97 -0.47 15.43 4.27
C ALA A 97 -0.52 14.05 4.92
N THR A 98 0.56 13.58 5.55
CA THR A 98 0.59 12.29 6.25
C THR A 98 -0.10 12.44 7.60
N ARG A 99 -1.25 11.77 7.75
CA ARG A 99 -2.10 11.88 8.93
C ARG A 99 -2.03 10.66 9.82
N ILE A 100 -1.67 9.51 9.26
CA ILE A 100 -1.62 8.23 9.96
C ILE A 100 -0.33 7.54 9.53
N ILE A 101 0.38 6.99 10.51
CA ILE A 101 1.50 6.09 10.28
C ILE A 101 1.11 4.74 10.91
N SER A 102 1.19 3.69 10.11
CA SER A 102 0.83 2.35 10.56
C SER A 102 1.93 1.34 10.21
N PHE A 103 1.87 0.18 10.83
CA PHE A 103 2.78 -0.93 10.55
C PHE A 103 2.11 -2.26 10.91
N THR A 104 2.66 -3.34 10.40
CA THR A 104 2.24 -4.70 10.73
C THR A 104 3.43 -5.58 11.02
#